data_1712533e44636d7b159fc93db5ce8487
#
_entry.id   1712533e44636d7b159fc93db5ce8487
#
_cell.length_a   1.000
_cell.length_b   1.000
_cell.length_c   1.000
_cell.angle_alpha   90.00
_cell.angle_beta   90.00
_cell.angle_gamma   90.00
#
_symmetry.space_group_name_H-M   'P 1'
#
loop_
_entity.id
_entity.type
_entity.pdbx_description
1 polymer ?
#
loop_
_entity_poly.entity_id
_entity_poly.type
_entity_poly.pdbx_seq_one_letter_code
_entity_poly.pdbx_strand_id
1 'polypeptide(L)'
;TYYAEDHPRKSELLDFYVANTVKILSDFGYEQAIALNHAENIVKFDAILAQYANTSEEWAKYAELYNPVPIKAFIEALTTVPFADVIEGILGKLPDKVIVYEKRVYANFDAIMNEANFELIKSWMLVKLIRSSTHYLSDDLRILGSEFSRKLSGTSEARSQEKHAFDLATDQYSQAVGLYYGHTYFGESAKADVKRMTTEMIKVYQERLDKNTWLSRPTIDKAIKKLDAMTVFIGFPDKLPDIYKQFTVTHESIYSLVARFNVVRSHRHYAKFNEPVDKTEWHMPAHMVNAYFSPDSNTIVFPAAILQKPFYSETEQTKSQNYGGIGAVIAHEISHAFDNNGALFDEFGNMNNWWTDEDFKAFEAKQELMIAEFDGLDIAGAKVNGKLVVSENIADAGGLTAAMTAALRETDVDLKAFFTQWGEIWRIKASQEYQQMLLSMDVHAPGKLRANIQVSNLDEFFDTFDVKEGDGMWRSETDRVKIW
;
A
#
# COMPACT_ATOMS: atom_id res chain seq x y z
N THR A 1 8.48 -2.51 -13.69
CA THR A 1 7.46 -3.27 -14.45
C THR A 1 8.11 -4.18 -15.47
N TYR A 2 7.41 -5.21 -15.97
CA TYR A 2 7.91 -6.13 -17.02
C TYR A 2 8.08 -5.47 -18.40
N TYR A 3 7.79 -4.18 -18.55
CA TYR A 3 8.14 -3.36 -19.71
C TYR A 3 9.54 -2.72 -19.60
N ALA A 4 10.16 -2.72 -18.43
CA ALA A 4 11.51 -2.19 -18.26
C ALA A 4 12.50 -2.94 -19.16
N GLU A 5 13.50 -2.23 -19.70
CA GLU A 5 14.45 -2.82 -20.66
C GLU A 5 15.30 -3.93 -20.06
N ASP A 6 15.62 -3.80 -18.79
CA ASP A 6 16.46 -4.71 -18.00
C ASP A 6 15.66 -5.83 -17.29
N HIS A 7 14.33 -5.91 -17.47
CA HIS A 7 13.55 -6.95 -16.81
C HIS A 7 13.88 -8.35 -17.35
N PRO A 8 14.39 -9.29 -16.54
CA PRO A 8 14.98 -10.55 -17.03
C PRO A 8 13.98 -11.47 -17.71
N ARG A 9 12.68 -11.34 -17.41
CA ARG A 9 11.61 -12.14 -18.01
C ARG A 9 10.74 -11.35 -19.00
N LYS A 10 11.17 -10.18 -19.46
CA LYS A 10 10.39 -9.29 -20.33
C LYS A 10 9.79 -10.01 -21.53
N SER A 11 10.63 -10.62 -22.38
CA SER A 11 10.16 -11.30 -23.59
C SER A 11 9.19 -12.44 -23.27
N GLU A 12 9.56 -13.32 -22.34
CA GLU A 12 8.71 -14.44 -21.88
C GLU A 12 7.32 -13.97 -21.46
N LEU A 13 7.26 -12.92 -20.64
CA LEU A 13 6.00 -12.41 -20.09
C LEU A 13 5.14 -11.73 -21.15
N LEU A 14 5.74 -10.93 -22.03
CA LEU A 14 5.00 -10.25 -23.11
C LEU A 14 4.50 -11.24 -24.16
N ASP A 15 5.30 -12.23 -24.56
CA ASP A 15 4.89 -13.28 -25.49
C ASP A 15 3.73 -14.10 -24.90
N PHE A 16 3.82 -14.44 -23.61
CA PHE A 16 2.74 -15.13 -22.90
C PHE A 16 1.47 -14.26 -22.81
N TYR A 17 1.61 -12.97 -22.53
CA TYR A 17 0.49 -12.03 -22.45
C TYR A 17 -0.24 -11.94 -23.81
N VAL A 18 0.50 -11.83 -24.92
CA VAL A 18 -0.07 -11.84 -26.28
C VAL A 18 -0.81 -13.15 -26.55
N ALA A 19 -0.17 -14.29 -26.31
CA ALA A 19 -0.77 -15.60 -26.57
C ALA A 19 -2.05 -15.85 -25.74
N ASN A 20 -2.02 -15.48 -24.44
CA ASN A 20 -3.19 -15.57 -23.56
C ASN A 20 -4.30 -14.61 -24.01
N THR A 21 -3.96 -13.38 -24.43
CA THR A 21 -4.93 -12.40 -24.93
C THR A 21 -5.61 -12.89 -26.22
N VAL A 22 -4.87 -13.51 -27.15
CA VAL A 22 -5.43 -14.11 -28.37
C VAL A 22 -6.47 -15.18 -28.02
N LYS A 23 -6.16 -16.08 -27.08
CA LYS A 23 -7.12 -17.11 -26.64
C LYS A 23 -8.41 -16.49 -26.07
N ILE A 24 -8.26 -15.50 -25.18
CA ILE A 24 -9.42 -14.80 -24.59
C ILE A 24 -10.29 -14.17 -25.67
N LEU A 25 -9.69 -13.41 -26.60
CA LEU A 25 -10.41 -12.77 -27.70
C LEU A 25 -11.09 -13.78 -28.63
N SER A 26 -10.42 -14.92 -28.91
CA SER A 26 -11.01 -15.98 -29.73
C SER A 26 -12.25 -16.60 -29.09
N ASP A 27 -12.25 -16.79 -27.76
CA ASP A 27 -13.42 -17.24 -27.00
C ASP A 27 -14.57 -16.21 -27.04
N PHE A 28 -14.27 -14.93 -27.22
CA PHE A 28 -15.25 -13.88 -27.49
C PHE A 28 -15.71 -13.81 -28.94
N GLY A 29 -15.24 -14.72 -29.82
CA GLY A 29 -15.67 -14.83 -31.20
C GLY A 29 -14.86 -13.99 -32.22
N TYR A 30 -13.70 -13.42 -31.80
CA TYR A 30 -12.80 -12.76 -32.73
C TYR A 30 -12.05 -13.78 -33.57
N GLU A 31 -11.93 -13.52 -34.90
CA GLU A 31 -11.05 -14.30 -35.78
C GLU A 31 -9.60 -14.19 -35.29
N GLN A 32 -8.84 -15.26 -35.42
CA GLN A 32 -7.47 -15.37 -34.90
C GLN A 32 -6.54 -14.22 -35.34
N ALA A 33 -6.62 -13.81 -36.63
CA ALA A 33 -5.81 -12.71 -37.15
C ALA A 33 -6.19 -11.35 -36.48
N ILE A 34 -7.47 -11.12 -36.26
CA ILE A 34 -7.98 -9.90 -35.58
C ILE A 34 -7.58 -9.92 -34.10
N ALA A 35 -7.74 -11.05 -33.44
CA ALA A 35 -7.35 -11.24 -32.06
C ALA A 35 -5.84 -10.99 -31.85
N LEU A 36 -5.00 -11.50 -32.73
CA LEU A 36 -3.55 -11.29 -32.72
C LEU A 36 -3.22 -9.81 -32.90
N ASN A 37 -3.84 -9.14 -33.86
CA ASN A 37 -3.60 -7.71 -34.10
C ASN A 37 -3.95 -6.88 -32.84
N HIS A 38 -5.08 -7.14 -32.19
CA HIS A 38 -5.43 -6.45 -30.93
C HIS A 38 -4.45 -6.78 -29.81
N ALA A 39 -4.02 -8.03 -29.66
CA ALA A 39 -3.07 -8.45 -28.64
C ALA A 39 -1.68 -7.84 -28.82
N GLU A 40 -1.21 -7.65 -30.04
CA GLU A 40 0.03 -6.95 -30.34
C GLU A 40 -0.10 -5.44 -30.12
N ASN A 41 -1.23 -4.86 -30.52
CA ASN A 41 -1.47 -3.41 -30.40
C ASN A 41 -1.52 -2.96 -28.93
N ILE A 42 -2.10 -3.77 -28.03
CA ILE A 42 -2.09 -3.42 -26.61
C ILE A 42 -0.66 -3.37 -26.07
N VAL A 43 0.20 -4.33 -26.42
CA VAL A 43 1.60 -4.34 -25.97
C VAL A 43 2.36 -3.12 -26.51
N LYS A 44 2.12 -2.75 -27.79
CA LYS A 44 2.72 -1.54 -28.38
C LYS A 44 2.27 -0.27 -27.65
N PHE A 45 1.00 -0.15 -27.31
CA PHE A 45 0.49 1.03 -26.61
C PHE A 45 0.96 1.07 -25.14
N ASP A 46 0.92 -0.06 -24.42
CA ASP A 46 1.49 -0.15 -23.07
C ASP A 46 2.99 0.21 -23.07
N ALA A 47 3.75 -0.16 -24.12
CA ALA A 47 5.16 0.22 -24.26
C ALA A 47 5.36 1.74 -24.47
N ILE A 48 4.43 2.41 -25.17
CA ILE A 48 4.42 3.88 -25.30
C ILE A 48 4.15 4.50 -23.92
N LEU A 49 3.13 4.04 -23.21
CA LEU A 49 2.80 4.55 -21.87
C LEU A 49 3.95 4.34 -20.86
N ALA A 50 4.61 3.19 -20.92
CA ALA A 50 5.71 2.85 -20.02
C ALA A 50 6.91 3.80 -20.11
N GLN A 51 7.09 4.48 -21.25
CA GLN A 51 8.17 5.48 -21.41
C GLN A 51 7.94 6.75 -20.57
N TYR A 52 6.68 7.05 -20.27
CA TYR A 52 6.29 8.27 -19.58
C TYR A 52 5.75 8.01 -18.16
N ALA A 53 5.33 6.80 -17.86
CA ALA A 53 4.79 6.43 -16.55
C ALA A 53 5.84 6.56 -15.43
N ASN A 54 5.38 6.88 -14.23
CA ASN A 54 6.22 6.85 -13.04
C ASN A 54 6.71 5.43 -12.76
N THR A 55 7.93 5.31 -12.28
CA THR A 55 8.50 4.05 -11.76
C THR A 55 7.89 3.69 -10.40
N SER A 56 8.08 2.44 -9.95
CA SER A 56 7.66 2.03 -8.60
C SER A 56 8.31 2.89 -7.50
N GLU A 57 9.57 3.28 -7.68
CA GLU A 57 10.30 4.15 -6.76
C GLU A 57 9.70 5.57 -6.71
N GLU A 58 9.31 6.14 -7.86
CA GLU A 58 8.63 7.44 -7.91
C GLU A 58 7.24 7.37 -7.28
N TRP A 59 6.50 6.29 -7.48
CA TRP A 59 5.21 6.06 -6.80
C TRP A 59 5.34 5.88 -5.28
N ALA A 60 6.45 5.29 -4.80
CA ALA A 60 6.72 5.15 -3.37
C ALA A 60 6.91 6.50 -2.66
N LYS A 61 7.31 7.53 -3.39
CA LYS A 61 7.41 8.92 -2.90
C LYS A 61 6.09 9.66 -3.09
N TYR A 62 5.01 9.13 -2.54
CA TYR A 62 3.65 9.63 -2.82
C TYR A 62 3.44 11.12 -2.48
N ALA A 63 4.21 11.69 -1.57
CA ALA A 63 4.17 13.12 -1.30
C ALA A 63 4.64 13.97 -2.50
N GLU A 64 5.58 13.46 -3.32
CA GLU A 64 6.04 14.14 -4.54
C GLU A 64 5.01 14.09 -5.68
N LEU A 65 3.95 13.27 -5.54
CA LEU A 65 2.87 13.19 -6.51
C LEU A 65 1.86 14.34 -6.40
N TYR A 66 1.93 15.16 -5.37
CA TYR A 66 1.08 16.33 -5.21
C TYR A 66 1.54 17.49 -6.11
N ASN A 67 1.09 17.49 -7.36
CA ASN A 67 1.42 18.52 -8.35
C ASN A 67 0.17 19.26 -8.79
N PRO A 68 -0.24 20.32 -8.06
CA PRO A 68 -1.43 21.10 -8.40
C PRO A 68 -1.20 21.93 -9.66
N VAL A 69 -2.08 21.77 -10.65
CA VAL A 69 -2.11 22.55 -11.90
C VAL A 69 -3.44 23.30 -11.95
N PRO A 70 -3.41 24.64 -12.17
CA PRO A 70 -4.64 25.40 -12.38
C PRO A 70 -5.47 24.81 -13.53
N ILE A 71 -6.78 24.66 -13.36
CA ILE A 71 -7.65 24.01 -14.35
C ILE A 71 -7.53 24.61 -15.75
N LYS A 72 -7.41 25.93 -15.84
CA LYS A 72 -7.26 26.63 -17.12
C LYS A 72 -5.98 26.16 -17.84
N ALA A 73 -4.85 26.13 -17.15
CA ALA A 73 -3.57 25.67 -17.71
C ALA A 73 -3.63 24.17 -18.09
N PHE A 74 -4.32 23.36 -17.28
CA PHE A 74 -4.53 21.93 -17.57
C PHE A 74 -5.30 21.73 -18.88
N ILE A 75 -6.41 22.42 -19.07
CA ILE A 75 -7.24 22.32 -20.28
C ILE A 75 -6.51 22.88 -21.51
N GLU A 76 -5.81 24.00 -21.37
CA GLU A 76 -5.04 24.60 -22.47
C GLU A 76 -3.87 23.73 -22.95
N ALA A 77 -3.29 22.92 -22.05
CA ALA A 77 -2.18 22.04 -22.40
C ALA A 77 -2.61 20.73 -23.08
N LEU A 78 -3.87 20.32 -22.95
CA LEU A 78 -4.39 19.03 -23.42
C LEU A 78 -5.47 19.25 -24.47
N THR A 79 -5.12 19.19 -25.75
CA THR A 79 -5.99 19.62 -26.84
C THR A 79 -6.70 18.49 -27.56
N THR A 80 -6.24 17.24 -27.43
CA THR A 80 -6.79 16.06 -28.09
C THR A 80 -8.08 15.51 -27.47
N VAL A 81 -8.34 15.85 -26.20
CA VAL A 81 -9.55 15.43 -25.47
C VAL A 81 -10.25 16.67 -24.89
N PRO A 82 -11.58 16.81 -25.00
CA PRO A 82 -12.32 17.95 -24.46
C PRO A 82 -12.47 17.82 -22.94
N PHE A 83 -11.37 17.94 -22.20
CA PHE A 83 -11.35 17.74 -20.75
C PHE A 83 -12.27 18.68 -19.97
N ALA A 84 -12.49 19.90 -20.46
CA ALA A 84 -13.45 20.81 -19.83
C ALA A 84 -14.84 20.19 -19.75
N ASP A 85 -15.35 19.70 -20.88
CA ASP A 85 -16.70 19.10 -20.97
C ASP A 85 -16.78 17.81 -20.15
N VAL A 86 -15.72 16.99 -20.16
CA VAL A 86 -15.66 15.73 -19.41
C VAL A 86 -15.68 16.01 -17.91
N ILE A 87 -14.83 16.92 -17.43
CA ILE A 87 -14.73 17.25 -15.99
C ILE A 87 -16.02 17.91 -15.50
N GLU A 88 -16.56 18.87 -16.26
CA GLU A 88 -17.82 19.53 -15.91
C GLU A 88 -18.99 18.56 -15.92
N GLY A 89 -19.04 17.64 -16.89
CA GLY A 89 -20.06 16.58 -16.95
C GLY A 89 -20.03 15.63 -15.75
N ILE A 90 -18.85 15.36 -15.18
CA ILE A 90 -18.66 14.46 -14.02
C ILE A 90 -18.93 15.21 -12.70
N LEU A 91 -18.37 16.40 -12.53
CA LEU A 91 -18.36 17.14 -11.25
C LEU A 91 -19.47 18.18 -11.14
N GLY A 92 -20.17 18.50 -12.25
CA GLY A 92 -21.17 19.57 -12.35
C GLY A 92 -20.59 20.98 -12.45
N LYS A 93 -19.28 21.12 -12.30
CA LYS A 93 -18.51 22.37 -12.44
C LYS A 93 -17.03 22.06 -12.61
N LEU A 94 -16.27 23.01 -13.14
CA LEU A 94 -14.82 22.91 -13.18
C LEU A 94 -14.22 23.20 -11.78
N PRO A 95 -13.20 22.41 -11.33
CA PRO A 95 -12.43 22.73 -10.12
C PRO A 95 -11.46 23.89 -10.38
N ASP A 96 -10.95 24.52 -9.32
CA ASP A 96 -9.91 25.55 -9.46
C ASP A 96 -8.58 24.96 -9.96
N LYS A 97 -8.29 23.73 -9.58
CA LYS A 97 -7.06 23.00 -9.90
C LYS A 97 -7.30 21.49 -9.99
N VAL A 98 -6.41 20.80 -10.68
CA VAL A 98 -6.26 19.34 -10.70
C VAL A 98 -4.92 18.94 -10.15
N ILE A 99 -4.81 17.74 -9.59
CA ILE A 99 -3.54 17.18 -9.13
C ILE A 99 -3.01 16.22 -10.19
N VAL A 100 -1.82 16.50 -10.71
CA VAL A 100 -1.17 15.70 -11.75
C VAL A 100 -0.17 14.76 -11.09
N TYR A 101 -0.47 13.46 -11.02
CA TYR A 101 0.45 12.44 -10.49
C TYR A 101 1.55 12.08 -11.48
N GLU A 102 1.19 11.92 -12.75
CA GLU A 102 2.07 11.49 -13.85
C GLU A 102 2.51 12.69 -14.69
N LYS A 103 3.50 13.44 -14.21
CA LYS A 103 3.99 14.67 -14.88
C LYS A 103 4.44 14.44 -16.32
N ARG A 104 5.14 13.31 -16.58
CA ARG A 104 5.64 12.97 -17.93
C ARG A 104 4.51 12.58 -18.87
N VAL A 105 3.52 11.84 -18.36
CA VAL A 105 2.30 11.52 -19.14
C VAL A 105 1.55 12.81 -19.47
N TYR A 106 1.36 13.69 -18.50
CA TYR A 106 0.70 14.98 -18.70
C TYR A 106 1.44 15.83 -19.76
N ALA A 107 2.75 15.98 -19.63
CA ALA A 107 3.56 16.79 -20.55
C ALA A 107 3.59 16.23 -22.00
N ASN A 108 3.32 14.94 -22.17
CA ASN A 108 3.35 14.27 -23.48
C ASN A 108 1.98 13.73 -23.89
N PHE A 109 0.90 14.16 -23.24
CA PHE A 109 -0.43 13.58 -23.41
C PHE A 109 -0.89 13.61 -24.86
N ASP A 110 -0.81 14.75 -25.55
CA ASP A 110 -1.24 14.89 -26.95
C ASP A 110 -0.33 14.08 -27.92
N ALA A 111 0.93 13.82 -27.56
CA ALA A 111 1.81 12.92 -28.30
C ALA A 111 1.46 11.45 -28.10
N ILE A 112 0.87 11.09 -26.96
CA ILE A 112 0.39 9.74 -26.66
C ILE A 112 -1.01 9.54 -27.24
N MET A 113 -1.91 10.48 -27.01
CA MET A 113 -3.35 10.42 -27.33
C MET A 113 -3.61 11.19 -28.64
N ASN A 114 -3.13 10.66 -29.78
CA ASN A 114 -3.28 11.29 -31.08
C ASN A 114 -3.86 10.31 -32.13
N GLU A 115 -4.17 10.83 -33.31
CA GLU A 115 -4.78 10.07 -34.40
C GLU A 115 -3.87 8.92 -34.91
N ALA A 116 -2.55 9.11 -34.87
CA ALA A 116 -1.62 8.04 -35.30
C ALA A 116 -1.64 6.82 -34.37
N ASN A 117 -1.94 7.03 -33.10
CA ASN A 117 -2.08 5.98 -32.08
C ASN A 117 -3.51 5.47 -31.92
N PHE A 118 -4.49 6.00 -32.66
CA PHE A 118 -5.92 5.72 -32.44
C PHE A 118 -6.25 4.22 -32.45
N GLU A 119 -5.73 3.45 -33.42
CA GLU A 119 -5.97 1.99 -33.49
C GLU A 119 -5.31 1.23 -32.34
N LEU A 120 -4.17 1.71 -31.84
CA LEU A 120 -3.53 1.15 -30.64
C LEU A 120 -4.39 1.43 -29.38
N ILE A 121 -4.86 2.66 -29.22
CA ILE A 121 -5.73 3.08 -28.10
C ILE A 121 -7.03 2.27 -28.12
N LYS A 122 -7.67 2.15 -29.30
CA LYS A 122 -8.90 1.36 -29.45
C LYS A 122 -8.67 -0.12 -29.06
N SER A 123 -7.59 -0.72 -29.51
CA SER A 123 -7.22 -2.09 -29.14
C SER A 123 -6.96 -2.21 -27.64
N TRP A 124 -6.26 -1.23 -27.07
CA TRP A 124 -5.96 -1.17 -25.64
C TRP A 124 -7.23 -1.11 -24.79
N MET A 125 -8.16 -0.22 -25.11
CA MET A 125 -9.44 -0.11 -24.40
C MET A 125 -10.26 -1.41 -24.52
N LEU A 126 -10.37 -1.96 -25.71
CA LEU A 126 -11.12 -3.20 -25.97
C LEU A 126 -10.54 -4.38 -25.18
N VAL A 127 -9.24 -4.61 -25.26
CA VAL A 127 -8.59 -5.74 -24.58
C VAL A 127 -8.64 -5.58 -23.08
N LYS A 128 -8.40 -4.38 -22.53
CA LYS A 128 -8.54 -4.12 -21.08
C LYS A 128 -9.96 -4.42 -20.60
N LEU A 129 -10.99 -3.95 -21.33
CA LEU A 129 -12.38 -4.22 -20.99
C LEU A 129 -12.70 -5.72 -20.99
N ILE A 130 -12.34 -6.43 -22.06
CA ILE A 130 -12.61 -7.87 -22.18
C ILE A 130 -11.87 -8.65 -21.10
N ARG A 131 -10.58 -8.41 -20.90
CA ARG A 131 -9.78 -9.12 -19.89
C ARG A 131 -10.30 -8.88 -18.47
N SER A 132 -10.65 -7.64 -18.12
CA SER A 132 -11.21 -7.34 -16.80
C SER A 132 -12.61 -7.98 -16.59
N SER A 133 -13.37 -8.16 -17.67
CA SER A 133 -14.69 -8.77 -17.62
C SER A 133 -14.65 -10.29 -17.39
N THR A 134 -13.54 -10.98 -17.72
CA THR A 134 -13.42 -12.43 -17.57
C THR A 134 -13.77 -12.94 -16.16
N HIS A 135 -13.48 -12.14 -15.14
CA HIS A 135 -13.76 -12.47 -13.73
C HIS A 135 -15.26 -12.65 -13.42
N TYR A 136 -16.15 -12.09 -14.25
CA TYR A 136 -17.59 -12.03 -14.02
C TYR A 136 -18.40 -12.90 -15.00
N LEU A 137 -17.69 -13.68 -15.87
CA LEU A 137 -18.29 -14.47 -16.93
C LEU A 137 -18.25 -15.97 -16.60
N SER A 138 -18.10 -16.83 -17.63
CA SER A 138 -18.03 -18.28 -17.41
C SER A 138 -16.78 -18.71 -16.61
N ASP A 139 -16.83 -19.89 -16.01
CA ASP A 139 -15.71 -20.43 -15.25
C ASP A 139 -14.46 -20.63 -16.13
N ASP A 140 -14.65 -21.07 -17.38
CA ASP A 140 -13.58 -21.25 -18.34
C ASP A 140 -12.88 -19.92 -18.67
N LEU A 141 -13.66 -18.84 -18.90
CA LEU A 141 -13.12 -17.51 -19.16
C LEU A 141 -12.41 -16.93 -17.92
N ARG A 142 -12.96 -17.16 -16.73
CA ARG A 142 -12.32 -16.76 -15.47
C ARG A 142 -10.97 -17.43 -15.28
N ILE A 143 -10.90 -18.74 -15.52
CA ILE A 143 -9.66 -19.52 -15.43
C ILE A 143 -8.64 -19.01 -16.46
N LEU A 144 -9.06 -18.86 -17.71
CA LEU A 144 -8.23 -18.36 -18.82
C LEU A 144 -7.74 -16.93 -18.54
N GLY A 145 -8.63 -16.04 -18.09
CA GLY A 145 -8.29 -14.65 -17.73
C GLY A 145 -7.25 -14.54 -16.61
N SER A 146 -7.23 -15.51 -15.68
CA SER A 146 -6.30 -15.55 -14.56
C SER A 146 -4.90 -16.10 -14.92
N GLU A 147 -4.70 -16.70 -16.11
CA GLU A 147 -3.44 -17.38 -16.48
C GLU A 147 -2.22 -16.45 -16.41
N PHE A 148 -2.36 -15.20 -16.84
CA PHE A 148 -1.23 -14.27 -16.83
C PHE A 148 -0.82 -13.88 -15.38
N SER A 149 -1.77 -13.57 -14.51
CA SER A 149 -1.47 -13.26 -13.10
C SER A 149 -0.89 -14.47 -12.36
N ARG A 150 -1.37 -15.67 -12.65
CA ARG A 150 -0.80 -16.92 -12.12
C ARG A 150 0.63 -17.16 -12.60
N LYS A 151 0.92 -16.88 -13.88
CA LYS A 151 2.28 -16.95 -14.45
C LYS A 151 3.22 -15.96 -13.76
N LEU A 152 2.76 -14.74 -13.47
CA LEU A 152 3.53 -13.74 -12.72
C LEU A 152 3.86 -14.19 -11.30
N SER A 153 2.86 -14.77 -10.61
CA SER A 153 2.99 -15.18 -9.21
C SER A 153 3.52 -16.60 -9.00
N GLY A 154 3.80 -17.36 -10.07
CA GLY A 154 4.22 -18.75 -9.98
C GLY A 154 3.14 -19.69 -9.41
N THR A 155 1.85 -19.34 -9.56
CA THR A 155 0.73 -20.15 -9.10
C THR A 155 0.24 -21.07 -10.22
N SER A 156 0.21 -22.38 -9.98
CA SER A 156 -0.18 -23.36 -10.99
C SER A 156 -1.70 -23.45 -11.22
N GLU A 157 -2.50 -23.31 -10.16
CA GLU A 157 -3.93 -23.54 -10.17
C GLU A 157 -4.74 -22.25 -10.03
N ALA A 158 -5.86 -22.18 -10.73
CA ALA A 158 -6.85 -21.13 -10.53
C ALA A 158 -7.63 -21.39 -9.21
N ARG A 159 -8.15 -20.32 -8.59
CA ARG A 159 -9.06 -20.48 -7.44
C ARG A 159 -10.27 -21.32 -7.84
N SER A 160 -10.77 -22.17 -6.92
CA SER A 160 -12.03 -22.89 -7.16
C SER A 160 -13.19 -21.90 -7.39
N GLN A 161 -14.22 -22.34 -8.08
CA GLN A 161 -15.40 -21.52 -8.35
C GLN A 161 -16.05 -21.02 -7.04
N GLU A 162 -16.14 -21.88 -6.03
CA GLU A 162 -16.70 -21.54 -4.72
C GLU A 162 -15.89 -20.39 -4.04
N LYS A 163 -14.56 -20.53 -4.00
CA LYS A 163 -13.70 -19.49 -3.43
C LYS A 163 -13.77 -18.18 -4.22
N HIS A 164 -13.86 -18.28 -5.54
CA HIS A 164 -14.02 -17.11 -6.39
C HIS A 164 -15.35 -16.39 -6.15
N ALA A 165 -16.45 -17.15 -6.03
CA ALA A 165 -17.75 -16.57 -5.70
C ALA A 165 -17.76 -15.89 -4.31
N PHE A 166 -17.09 -16.50 -3.33
CA PHE A 166 -16.89 -15.91 -2.01
C PHE A 166 -16.09 -14.61 -2.09
N ASP A 167 -14.98 -14.59 -2.84
CA ASP A 167 -14.17 -13.39 -3.02
C ASP A 167 -14.98 -12.28 -3.68
N LEU A 168 -15.70 -12.56 -4.76
CA LEU A 168 -16.58 -11.58 -5.43
C LEU A 168 -17.61 -10.97 -4.49
N ALA A 169 -18.28 -11.80 -3.70
CA ALA A 169 -19.28 -11.32 -2.74
C ALA A 169 -18.62 -10.46 -1.65
N THR A 170 -17.48 -10.90 -1.14
CA THR A 170 -16.73 -10.18 -0.11
C THR A 170 -16.21 -8.84 -0.62
N ASP A 171 -15.69 -8.78 -1.85
CA ASP A 171 -15.21 -7.54 -2.46
C ASP A 171 -16.36 -6.53 -2.67
N GLN A 172 -17.52 -6.98 -3.17
CA GLN A 172 -18.66 -6.11 -3.39
C GLN A 172 -19.25 -5.55 -2.08
N TYR A 173 -19.25 -6.34 -1.01
CA TYR A 173 -19.80 -6.00 0.30
C TYR A 173 -18.74 -5.89 1.40
N SER A 174 -17.52 -5.47 1.04
CA SER A 174 -16.35 -5.51 1.92
C SER A 174 -16.56 -4.86 3.30
N GLN A 175 -17.14 -3.67 3.37
CA GLN A 175 -17.41 -3.01 4.66
C GLN A 175 -18.52 -3.72 5.45
N ALA A 176 -19.53 -4.29 4.78
CA ALA A 176 -20.59 -5.05 5.45
C ALA A 176 -20.03 -6.35 6.05
N VAL A 177 -19.22 -7.08 5.28
CA VAL A 177 -18.51 -8.29 5.76
C VAL A 177 -17.56 -7.92 6.90
N GLY A 178 -16.83 -6.82 6.75
CA GLY A 178 -15.92 -6.32 7.79
C GLY A 178 -16.65 -5.97 9.08
N LEU A 179 -17.77 -5.30 9.00
CA LEU A 179 -18.59 -4.95 10.17
C LEU A 179 -19.11 -6.21 10.89
N TYR A 180 -19.65 -7.19 10.13
CA TYR A 180 -20.05 -8.48 10.68
C TYR A 180 -18.88 -9.22 11.33
N TYR A 181 -17.73 -9.27 10.67
CA TYR A 181 -16.50 -9.88 11.19
C TYR A 181 -16.09 -9.23 12.51
N GLY A 182 -16.03 -7.90 12.55
CA GLY A 182 -15.63 -7.15 13.73
C GLY A 182 -16.54 -7.42 14.93
N HIS A 183 -17.86 -7.39 14.73
CA HIS A 183 -18.83 -7.70 15.80
C HIS A 183 -18.76 -9.15 16.28
N THR A 184 -18.41 -10.08 15.39
CA THR A 184 -18.40 -11.51 15.72
C THR A 184 -17.11 -11.95 16.41
N TYR A 185 -15.96 -11.43 16.01
CA TYR A 185 -14.64 -11.96 16.38
C TYR A 185 -13.78 -11.00 17.19
N PHE A 186 -14.19 -9.72 17.34
CA PHE A 186 -13.43 -8.71 18.07
C PHE A 186 -14.24 -8.11 19.20
N GLY A 187 -13.78 -8.30 20.44
CA GLY A 187 -14.50 -7.87 21.65
C GLY A 187 -14.08 -6.49 22.16
N GLU A 188 -14.94 -5.88 22.98
CA GLU A 188 -14.69 -4.57 23.61
C GLU A 188 -13.46 -4.57 24.54
N SER A 189 -13.18 -5.69 25.23
CA SER A 189 -12.01 -5.84 26.09
C SER A 189 -10.72 -5.73 25.29
N ALA A 190 -10.62 -6.47 24.18
CA ALA A 190 -9.48 -6.41 23.27
C ALA A 190 -9.31 -5.00 22.66
N LYS A 191 -10.42 -4.34 22.29
CA LYS A 191 -10.40 -2.96 21.80
C LYS A 191 -9.84 -1.99 22.86
N ALA A 192 -10.23 -2.14 24.11
CA ALA A 192 -9.74 -1.31 25.21
C ALA A 192 -8.24 -1.52 25.46
N ASP A 193 -7.76 -2.77 25.44
CA ASP A 193 -6.34 -3.08 25.64
C ASP A 193 -5.48 -2.56 24.48
N VAL A 194 -5.88 -2.78 23.22
CA VAL A 194 -5.19 -2.25 22.03
C VAL A 194 -5.16 -0.71 22.08
N LYS A 195 -6.25 -0.06 22.51
CA LYS A 195 -6.29 1.41 22.69
C LYS A 195 -5.29 1.86 23.75
N ARG A 196 -5.19 1.14 24.88
CA ARG A 196 -4.18 1.39 25.93
C ARG A 196 -2.77 1.28 25.36
N MET A 197 -2.48 0.20 24.63
CA MET A 197 -1.18 0.00 23.98
C MET A 197 -0.86 1.15 23.01
N THR A 198 -1.81 1.56 22.16
CA THR A 198 -1.63 2.67 21.21
C THR A 198 -1.32 3.98 21.94
N THR A 199 -2.05 4.27 23.03
CA THR A 199 -1.80 5.48 23.85
C THR A 199 -0.40 5.46 24.46
N GLU A 200 0.05 4.31 24.95
CA GLU A 200 1.40 4.17 25.51
C GLU A 200 2.48 4.32 24.42
N MET A 201 2.25 3.80 23.20
CA MET A 201 3.16 3.99 22.07
C MET A 201 3.31 5.47 21.69
N ILE A 202 2.20 6.20 21.57
CA ILE A 202 2.21 7.65 21.30
C ILE A 202 3.04 8.38 22.36
N LYS A 203 2.83 8.06 23.64
CA LYS A 203 3.59 8.65 24.74
C LYS A 203 5.09 8.31 24.65
N VAL A 204 5.43 7.07 24.33
CA VAL A 204 6.84 6.68 24.11
C VAL A 204 7.46 7.51 23.00
N TYR A 205 6.76 7.70 21.88
CA TYR A 205 7.24 8.56 20.78
C TYR A 205 7.46 10.00 21.21
N GLN A 206 6.52 10.59 21.95
CA GLN A 206 6.66 11.97 22.48
C GLN A 206 7.89 12.10 23.37
N GLU A 207 8.12 11.16 24.29
CA GLU A 207 9.28 11.16 25.18
C GLU A 207 10.61 10.96 24.45
N ARG A 208 10.62 10.13 23.38
CA ARG A 208 11.79 9.93 22.53
C ARG A 208 12.11 11.18 21.71
N LEU A 209 11.11 11.80 21.13
CA LEU A 209 11.27 13.07 20.40
C LEU A 209 11.76 14.19 21.34
N ASP A 210 11.23 14.28 22.56
CA ASP A 210 11.68 15.29 23.55
C ASP A 210 13.14 15.12 23.95
N LYS A 211 13.67 13.90 23.92
CA LYS A 211 15.07 13.55 24.19
C LYS A 211 15.92 13.47 22.92
N ASN A 212 15.37 13.74 21.76
CA ASN A 212 16.11 13.65 20.50
C ASN A 212 17.25 14.67 20.46
N THR A 213 18.44 14.23 20.01
CA THR A 213 19.67 15.03 20.07
C THR A 213 20.06 15.66 18.74
N TRP A 214 19.40 15.30 17.65
CA TRP A 214 19.72 15.81 16.31
C TRP A 214 18.64 16.71 15.72
N LEU A 215 17.43 16.74 16.29
CA LEU A 215 16.35 17.65 15.95
C LEU A 215 16.41 18.93 16.78
N SER A 216 16.12 20.06 16.15
CA SER A 216 15.90 21.32 16.83
C SER A 216 14.59 21.35 17.62
N ARG A 217 14.52 22.17 18.65
CA ARG A 217 13.31 22.29 19.49
C ARG A 217 12.04 22.64 18.71
N PRO A 218 12.07 23.59 17.74
CA PRO A 218 10.89 23.88 16.90
C PRO A 218 10.34 22.68 16.16
N THR A 219 11.20 21.84 15.58
CA THR A 219 10.79 20.61 14.89
C THR A 219 10.22 19.57 15.86
N ILE A 220 10.86 19.40 17.02
CA ILE A 220 10.37 18.51 18.09
C ILE A 220 8.95 18.91 18.54
N ASP A 221 8.73 20.21 18.81
CA ASP A 221 7.42 20.71 19.28
C ASP A 221 6.33 20.46 18.22
N LYS A 222 6.65 20.61 16.94
CA LYS A 222 5.72 20.29 15.85
C LYS A 222 5.44 18.81 15.73
N ALA A 223 6.47 17.96 15.87
CA ALA A 223 6.33 16.51 15.85
C ALA A 223 5.43 16.01 16.99
N ILE A 224 5.64 16.53 18.22
CA ILE A 224 4.79 16.21 19.38
C ILE A 224 3.35 16.66 19.13
N LYS A 225 3.13 17.88 18.61
CA LYS A 225 1.80 18.37 18.25
C LYS A 225 1.10 17.48 17.22
N LYS A 226 1.85 16.94 16.26
CA LYS A 226 1.30 16.00 15.26
C LYS A 226 0.86 14.69 15.90
N LEU A 227 1.61 14.17 16.88
CA LEU A 227 1.21 13.01 17.68
C LEU A 227 -0.03 13.28 18.53
N ASP A 228 -0.12 14.47 19.17
CA ASP A 228 -1.30 14.87 19.97
C ASP A 228 -2.58 14.96 19.12
N ALA A 229 -2.44 15.36 17.86
CA ALA A 229 -3.56 15.50 16.93
C ALA A 229 -3.93 14.21 16.17
N MET A 230 -3.17 13.13 16.38
CA MET A 230 -3.38 11.86 15.67
C MET A 230 -4.70 11.21 16.07
N THR A 231 -5.50 10.86 15.07
CA THR A 231 -6.76 10.12 15.30
C THR A 231 -6.48 8.61 15.20
N VAL A 232 -7.12 7.83 16.09
CA VAL A 232 -6.92 6.38 16.21
C VAL A 232 -8.23 5.64 16.01
N PHE A 233 -8.29 4.74 15.03
CA PHE A 233 -9.41 3.84 14.80
C PHE A 233 -8.99 2.37 15.03
N ILE A 234 -9.78 1.64 15.83
CA ILE A 234 -9.49 0.27 16.26
C ILE A 234 -10.71 -0.61 16.03
N GLY A 235 -10.48 -1.75 15.37
CA GLY A 235 -11.45 -2.81 15.17
C GLY A 235 -12.30 -2.63 13.91
N PHE A 236 -13.36 -1.84 13.98
CA PHE A 236 -14.33 -1.69 12.89
C PHE A 236 -15.08 -0.37 13.01
N PRO A 237 -15.67 0.16 11.90
CA PRO A 237 -16.45 1.40 11.92
C PRO A 237 -17.77 1.22 12.68
N ASP A 238 -18.28 2.29 13.28
CA ASP A 238 -19.51 2.27 14.07
C ASP A 238 -20.77 1.97 13.23
N LYS A 239 -20.73 2.26 11.93
CA LYS A 239 -21.87 2.08 11.02
C LYS A 239 -21.44 1.68 9.61
N LEU A 240 -22.31 0.97 8.94
CA LEU A 240 -22.17 0.66 7.51
C LEU A 240 -22.35 1.94 6.67
N PRO A 241 -21.44 2.23 5.72
CA PRO A 241 -21.60 3.36 4.80
C PRO A 241 -22.94 3.33 4.05
N ASP A 242 -23.59 4.48 3.92
CA ASP A 242 -24.93 4.59 3.33
C ASP A 242 -25.04 4.13 1.86
N ILE A 243 -23.92 4.11 1.15
CA ILE A 243 -23.84 3.60 -0.22
C ILE A 243 -24.37 2.17 -0.36
N TYR A 244 -24.20 1.33 0.67
CA TYR A 244 -24.66 -0.06 0.67
C TYR A 244 -26.19 -0.21 0.61
N LYS A 245 -26.95 0.82 0.94
CA LYS A 245 -28.41 0.85 0.75
C LYS A 245 -28.81 0.78 -0.72
N GLN A 246 -27.90 1.12 -1.64
CA GLN A 246 -28.10 1.10 -3.08
C GLN A 246 -27.62 -0.21 -3.73
N PHE A 247 -26.94 -1.08 -2.97
CA PHE A 247 -26.39 -2.37 -3.44
C PHE A 247 -27.45 -3.47 -3.33
N THR A 248 -28.45 -3.43 -4.19
CA THR A 248 -29.50 -4.46 -4.24
C THR A 248 -29.16 -5.52 -5.28
N VAL A 249 -29.23 -6.80 -4.89
CA VAL A 249 -29.09 -7.91 -5.82
C VAL A 249 -30.39 -8.12 -6.58
N THR A 250 -30.32 -8.19 -7.90
CA THR A 250 -31.42 -8.47 -8.82
C THR A 250 -31.12 -9.71 -9.64
N HIS A 251 -32.04 -10.12 -10.53
CA HIS A 251 -31.87 -11.29 -11.41
C HIS A 251 -31.00 -11.01 -12.67
N GLU A 252 -30.23 -9.94 -12.66
CA GLU A 252 -29.27 -9.61 -13.74
C GLU A 252 -28.01 -10.50 -13.69
N SER A 253 -27.20 -10.46 -14.76
CA SER A 253 -25.89 -11.12 -14.77
C SER A 253 -24.96 -10.51 -13.72
N ILE A 254 -23.99 -11.30 -13.21
CA ILE A 254 -22.97 -10.81 -12.28
C ILE A 254 -22.22 -9.60 -12.88
N TYR A 255 -21.92 -9.65 -14.17
CA TYR A 255 -21.27 -8.53 -14.86
C TYR A 255 -22.11 -7.25 -14.77
N SER A 256 -23.41 -7.31 -15.10
CA SER A 256 -24.31 -6.15 -15.04
C SER A 256 -24.48 -5.64 -13.60
N LEU A 257 -24.58 -6.54 -12.63
CA LEU A 257 -24.68 -6.22 -11.21
C LEU A 257 -23.44 -5.43 -10.73
N VAL A 258 -22.25 -5.95 -11.01
CA VAL A 258 -20.99 -5.30 -10.64
C VAL A 258 -20.81 -3.97 -11.36
N ALA A 259 -21.14 -3.89 -12.65
CA ALA A 259 -21.10 -2.64 -13.39
C ALA A 259 -22.02 -1.56 -12.76
N ARG A 260 -23.23 -1.94 -12.37
CA ARG A 260 -24.16 -1.05 -11.67
C ARG A 260 -23.62 -0.59 -10.31
N PHE A 261 -23.03 -1.50 -9.51
CA PHE A 261 -22.42 -1.11 -8.24
C PHE A 261 -21.22 -0.18 -8.45
N ASN A 262 -20.43 -0.39 -9.50
CA ASN A 262 -19.31 0.50 -9.84
C ASN A 262 -19.80 1.90 -10.25
N VAL A 263 -20.92 2.02 -10.97
CA VAL A 263 -21.54 3.32 -11.26
C VAL A 263 -21.94 4.05 -9.96
N VAL A 264 -22.57 3.34 -9.03
CA VAL A 264 -22.93 3.92 -7.71
C VAL A 264 -21.69 4.36 -6.94
N ARG A 265 -20.63 3.55 -6.92
CA ARG A 265 -19.36 3.93 -6.27
C ARG A 265 -18.72 5.16 -6.92
N SER A 266 -18.69 5.20 -8.25
CA SER A 266 -18.14 6.34 -8.99
C SER A 266 -18.91 7.62 -8.70
N HIS A 267 -20.25 7.58 -8.71
CA HIS A 267 -21.07 8.74 -8.34
C HIS A 267 -20.78 9.20 -6.90
N ARG A 268 -20.68 8.28 -5.94
CA ARG A 268 -20.33 8.63 -4.55
C ARG A 268 -18.93 9.22 -4.45
N HIS A 269 -17.97 8.66 -5.19
CA HIS A 269 -16.60 9.17 -5.21
C HIS A 269 -16.52 10.61 -5.72
N TYR A 270 -17.14 10.90 -6.85
CA TYR A 270 -17.14 12.24 -7.42
C TYR A 270 -18.00 13.25 -6.63
N ALA A 271 -19.06 12.80 -5.96
CA ALA A 271 -19.88 13.66 -5.10
C ALA A 271 -19.06 14.26 -3.94
N LYS A 272 -18.04 13.56 -3.45
CA LYS A 272 -17.12 14.06 -2.41
C LYS A 272 -16.45 15.38 -2.77
N PHE A 273 -16.30 15.69 -4.05
CA PHE A 273 -15.73 16.96 -4.51
C PHE A 273 -16.48 18.17 -3.96
N ASN A 274 -17.80 18.05 -3.75
CA ASN A 274 -18.66 19.12 -3.25
C ASN A 274 -18.93 19.04 -1.73
N GLU A 275 -18.29 18.11 -1.02
CA GLU A 275 -18.48 17.84 0.40
C GLU A 275 -17.24 18.23 1.21
N PRO A 276 -17.39 18.57 2.50
CA PRO A 276 -16.26 18.66 3.41
C PRO A 276 -15.51 17.31 3.50
N VAL A 277 -14.21 17.37 3.77
CA VAL A 277 -13.39 16.15 3.98
C VAL A 277 -13.90 15.38 5.20
N ASP A 278 -14.25 14.11 5.00
CA ASP A 278 -14.61 13.19 6.08
C ASP A 278 -13.37 12.40 6.52
N LYS A 279 -12.80 12.79 7.66
CA LYS A 279 -11.63 12.11 8.27
C LYS A 279 -11.98 10.83 9.01
N THR A 280 -13.27 10.45 9.07
CA THR A 280 -13.74 9.24 9.77
C THR A 280 -13.94 8.05 8.85
N GLU A 281 -13.68 8.22 7.56
CA GLU A 281 -13.85 7.16 6.56
C GLU A 281 -12.80 6.05 6.73
N TRP A 282 -13.27 4.80 6.74
CA TRP A 282 -12.41 3.62 6.75
C TRP A 282 -12.09 3.18 5.32
N HIS A 283 -10.80 3.17 4.97
CA HIS A 283 -10.35 2.75 3.64
C HIS A 283 -10.16 1.23 3.54
N MET A 284 -9.87 0.56 4.67
CA MET A 284 -9.76 -0.90 4.74
C MET A 284 -10.96 -1.50 5.48
N PRO A 285 -11.51 -2.63 5.01
CA PRO A 285 -12.56 -3.33 5.73
C PRO A 285 -12.00 -4.06 6.96
N ALA A 286 -12.81 -4.21 8.01
CA ALA A 286 -12.36 -4.76 9.29
C ALA A 286 -11.92 -6.23 9.25
N HIS A 287 -12.24 -6.99 8.19
CA HIS A 287 -11.77 -8.36 7.98
C HIS A 287 -10.42 -8.46 7.23
N MET A 288 -9.78 -7.34 6.92
CA MET A 288 -8.45 -7.32 6.31
C MET A 288 -7.35 -7.41 7.36
N VAL A 289 -6.40 -8.33 7.18
CA VAL A 289 -5.20 -8.44 8.03
C VAL A 289 -4.19 -7.41 7.54
N ASN A 290 -4.36 -6.18 7.95
CA ASN A 290 -3.49 -5.05 7.65
C ASN A 290 -3.77 -3.90 8.62
N ALA A 291 -2.94 -2.83 8.55
CA ALA A 291 -3.11 -1.55 9.23
C ALA A 291 -2.68 -0.43 8.27
N TYR A 292 -2.94 0.83 8.61
CA TYR A 292 -2.43 1.94 7.82
C TYR A 292 -2.41 3.26 8.60
N PHE A 293 -1.46 4.11 8.23
CA PHE A 293 -1.47 5.54 8.50
C PHE A 293 -1.97 6.31 7.29
N SER A 294 -2.86 7.28 7.48
CA SER A 294 -3.36 8.20 6.45
C SER A 294 -2.81 9.60 6.71
N PRO A 295 -1.81 10.05 5.93
CA PRO A 295 -1.12 11.32 6.19
C PRO A 295 -2.02 12.54 5.97
N ASP A 296 -2.95 12.49 5.03
CA ASP A 296 -3.90 13.55 4.68
C ASP A 296 -5.00 13.77 5.74
N SER A 297 -5.17 12.82 6.64
CA SER A 297 -6.08 12.94 7.79
C SER A 297 -5.39 12.88 9.15
N ASN A 298 -4.09 12.55 9.18
CA ASN A 298 -3.31 12.26 10.38
C ASN A 298 -3.98 11.18 11.25
N THR A 299 -4.33 10.06 10.61
CA THR A 299 -5.12 8.97 11.22
C THR A 299 -4.41 7.64 11.10
N ILE A 300 -4.42 6.83 12.17
CA ILE A 300 -3.99 5.42 12.15
C ILE A 300 -5.19 4.50 12.34
N VAL A 301 -5.21 3.39 11.59
CA VAL A 301 -6.34 2.46 11.57
C VAL A 301 -5.87 1.01 11.71
N PHE A 302 -6.48 0.28 12.64
CA PHE A 302 -6.20 -1.12 12.91
C PHE A 302 -7.48 -1.95 12.75
N PRO A 303 -7.72 -2.57 11.57
CA PRO A 303 -8.85 -3.47 11.35
C PRO A 303 -8.86 -4.65 12.31
N ALA A 304 -10.05 -5.17 12.65
CA ALA A 304 -10.22 -6.24 13.62
C ALA A 304 -9.43 -7.52 13.28
N ALA A 305 -9.23 -7.82 11.99
CA ALA A 305 -8.57 -9.06 11.59
C ALA A 305 -7.07 -9.11 11.88
N ILE A 306 -6.36 -7.97 11.94
CA ILE A 306 -4.96 -7.95 12.37
C ILE A 306 -4.84 -8.06 13.91
N LEU A 307 -5.90 -7.73 14.64
CA LEU A 307 -5.95 -7.77 16.10
C LEU A 307 -6.25 -9.19 16.61
N GLN A 308 -5.63 -10.17 16.00
CA GLN A 308 -5.71 -11.60 16.31
C GLN A 308 -4.35 -12.27 16.14
N LYS A 309 -4.23 -13.51 16.60
CA LYS A 309 -2.99 -14.31 16.41
C LYS A 309 -2.59 -14.40 14.94
N PRO A 310 -1.29 -14.31 14.64
CA PRO A 310 -0.16 -14.22 15.58
C PRO A 310 0.15 -12.80 16.09
N PHE A 311 -0.53 -11.77 15.63
CA PHE A 311 -0.24 -10.37 15.98
C PHE A 311 -0.63 -10.02 17.42
N TYR A 312 -1.82 -10.49 17.85
CA TYR A 312 -2.39 -10.15 19.15
C TYR A 312 -3.24 -11.29 19.72
N SER A 313 -3.20 -11.48 21.04
CA SER A 313 -4.20 -12.21 21.79
C SER A 313 -4.21 -11.74 23.25
N GLU A 314 -5.39 -11.41 23.75
CA GLU A 314 -5.58 -11.03 25.14
C GLU A 314 -5.33 -12.20 26.10
N THR A 315 -5.63 -13.44 25.68
CA THR A 315 -5.67 -14.63 26.55
C THR A 315 -4.58 -15.66 26.29
N GLU A 316 -3.99 -15.68 25.10
CA GLU A 316 -3.06 -16.74 24.68
C GLU A 316 -1.63 -16.24 24.41
N GLN A 317 -1.42 -14.93 24.39
CA GLN A 317 -0.11 -14.30 24.26
C GLN A 317 0.26 -13.52 25.51
N THR A 318 1.53 -13.53 25.87
CA THR A 318 2.05 -12.66 26.92
C THR A 318 2.06 -11.20 26.47
N LYS A 319 2.16 -10.26 27.40
CA LYS A 319 2.32 -8.84 27.04
C LYS A 319 3.53 -8.63 26.12
N SER A 320 4.66 -9.25 26.42
CA SER A 320 5.87 -9.16 25.59
C SER A 320 5.63 -9.64 24.17
N GLN A 321 4.89 -10.75 23.97
CA GLN A 321 4.48 -11.21 22.64
C GLN A 321 3.54 -10.22 21.96
N ASN A 322 2.55 -9.68 22.66
CA ASN A 322 1.65 -8.67 22.11
C ASN A 322 2.39 -7.39 21.69
N TYR A 323 3.39 -6.96 22.45
CA TYR A 323 4.23 -5.82 22.08
C TYR A 323 5.16 -6.14 20.90
N GLY A 324 5.73 -7.34 20.80
CA GLY A 324 6.53 -7.78 19.65
C GLY A 324 5.73 -8.09 18.39
N GLY A 325 4.42 -8.34 18.54
CA GLY A 325 3.45 -8.53 17.48
C GLY A 325 2.74 -7.23 17.11
N ILE A 326 1.49 -7.07 17.60
CA ILE A 326 0.66 -5.90 17.27
C ILE A 326 1.26 -4.58 17.76
N GLY A 327 1.99 -4.59 18.90
CA GLY A 327 2.63 -3.40 19.41
C GLY A 327 3.63 -2.81 18.42
N ALA A 328 4.46 -3.66 17.80
CA ALA A 328 5.40 -3.23 16.77
C ALA A 328 4.67 -2.68 15.53
N VAL A 329 3.53 -3.27 15.13
CA VAL A 329 2.69 -2.76 14.03
C VAL A 329 2.06 -1.40 14.40
N ILE A 330 1.51 -1.26 15.60
CA ILE A 330 0.94 0.02 16.06
C ILE A 330 2.00 1.13 16.01
N ALA A 331 3.17 0.86 16.53
CA ALA A 331 4.25 1.81 16.56
C ALA A 331 4.83 2.08 15.15
N HIS A 332 4.79 1.10 14.23
CA HIS A 332 5.11 1.27 12.81
C HIS A 332 4.15 2.28 12.16
N GLU A 333 2.83 2.14 12.34
CA GLU A 333 1.86 3.11 11.79
C GLU A 333 2.04 4.52 12.38
N ILE A 334 2.37 4.63 13.66
CA ILE A 334 2.72 5.92 14.27
C ILE A 334 3.99 6.49 13.61
N SER A 335 4.98 5.64 13.31
CA SER A 335 6.24 6.06 12.67
C SER A 335 6.05 6.64 11.28
N HIS A 336 5.05 6.17 10.54
CA HIS A 336 4.72 6.73 9.23
C HIS A 336 4.39 8.23 9.25
N ALA A 337 4.00 8.77 10.40
CA ALA A 337 3.86 10.22 10.54
C ALA A 337 5.19 10.98 10.36
N PHE A 338 6.33 10.29 10.48
CA PHE A 338 7.69 10.83 10.48
C PHE A 338 8.63 10.14 9.49
N ASP A 339 8.15 9.26 8.62
CA ASP A 339 8.93 8.72 7.51
C ASP A 339 9.18 9.78 6.43
N ASN A 340 9.88 9.42 5.35
CA ASN A 340 10.22 10.36 4.27
C ASN A 340 9.01 10.96 3.52
N ASN A 341 7.84 10.36 3.63
CA ASN A 341 6.59 10.86 3.05
C ASN A 341 5.74 11.58 4.11
N GLY A 342 5.44 10.91 5.22
CA GLY A 342 4.57 11.44 6.26
C GLY A 342 5.14 12.69 6.91
N ALA A 343 6.48 12.80 7.01
CA ALA A 343 7.17 14.00 7.49
C ALA A 343 6.81 15.29 6.74
N LEU A 344 6.29 15.19 5.52
CA LEU A 344 5.91 16.35 4.70
C LEU A 344 4.48 16.84 4.98
N PHE A 345 3.72 16.16 5.85
CA PHE A 345 2.36 16.53 6.22
C PHE A 345 2.32 17.07 7.66
N ASP A 346 1.58 18.16 7.87
CA ASP A 346 1.38 18.75 9.19
C ASP A 346 0.34 17.98 10.03
N GLU A 347 0.07 18.46 11.26
CA GLU A 347 -0.88 17.88 12.20
C GLU A 347 -2.34 17.84 11.71
N PHE A 348 -2.66 18.60 10.66
CA PHE A 348 -3.99 18.67 10.04
C PHE A 348 -4.10 17.81 8.78
N GLY A 349 -3.00 17.22 8.30
CA GLY A 349 -2.93 16.46 7.06
C GLY A 349 -2.71 17.32 5.81
N ASN A 350 -2.27 18.57 5.96
CA ASN A 350 -1.88 19.39 4.83
C ASN A 350 -0.40 19.15 4.49
N MET A 351 -0.07 19.12 3.20
CA MET A 351 1.31 19.18 2.76
C MET A 351 1.86 20.58 3.05
N ASN A 352 2.53 20.72 4.17
CA ASN A 352 3.10 21.95 4.66
C ASN A 352 4.43 21.66 5.33
N ASN A 353 5.52 22.24 4.81
CA ASN A 353 6.84 22.06 5.41
C ASN A 353 6.87 22.70 6.81
N TRP A 354 7.06 21.87 7.82
CA TRP A 354 7.16 22.25 9.23
C TRP A 354 8.55 21.99 9.84
N TRP A 355 9.47 21.45 9.04
CA TRP A 355 10.85 21.21 9.41
C TRP A 355 11.71 22.47 9.25
N THR A 356 12.79 22.56 10.03
CA THR A 356 13.90 23.45 9.65
C THR A 356 14.72 22.80 8.54
N ASP A 357 15.41 23.59 7.73
CA ASP A 357 16.24 23.07 6.63
C ASP A 357 17.38 22.18 7.14
N GLU A 358 17.94 22.51 8.32
CA GLU A 358 19.00 21.73 8.96
C GLU A 358 18.51 20.38 9.44
N ASP A 359 17.35 20.34 10.10
CA ASP A 359 16.75 19.11 10.61
C ASP A 359 16.36 18.18 9.45
N PHE A 360 15.81 18.75 8.37
CA PHE A 360 15.43 17.97 7.20
C PHE A 360 16.64 17.34 6.52
N LYS A 361 17.75 18.07 6.37
CA LYS A 361 19.02 17.52 5.86
C LYS A 361 19.60 16.43 6.76
N ALA A 362 19.49 16.59 8.09
CA ALA A 362 19.94 15.56 9.02
C ALA A 362 19.09 14.30 8.91
N PHE A 363 17.78 14.45 8.66
CA PHE A 363 16.89 13.34 8.39
C PHE A 363 17.22 12.63 7.07
N GLU A 364 17.43 13.40 5.98
CA GLU A 364 17.86 12.85 4.69
C GLU A 364 19.15 12.02 4.81
N ALA A 365 20.12 12.50 5.59
CA ALA A 365 21.36 11.73 5.83
C ALA A 365 21.11 10.39 6.53
N LYS A 366 20.17 10.34 7.49
CA LYS A 366 19.74 9.09 8.15
C LYS A 366 18.95 8.18 7.21
N GLN A 367 18.11 8.75 6.35
CA GLN A 367 17.40 8.04 5.30
C GLN A 367 18.38 7.33 4.34
N GLU A 368 19.46 7.98 3.93
CA GLU A 368 20.48 7.36 3.08
C GLU A 368 21.16 6.15 3.76
N LEU A 369 21.37 6.19 5.07
CA LEU A 369 21.87 5.02 5.82
C LEU A 369 20.88 3.85 5.78
N MET A 370 19.59 4.12 5.94
CA MET A 370 18.54 3.10 5.85
C MET A 370 18.43 2.53 4.43
N ILE A 371 18.54 3.37 3.39
CA ILE A 371 18.59 2.92 2.00
C ILE A 371 19.78 1.96 1.81
N ALA A 372 20.98 2.36 2.21
CA ALA A 372 22.21 1.57 2.04
C ALA A 372 22.16 0.23 2.81
N GLU A 373 21.43 0.17 3.92
CA GLU A 373 21.28 -1.03 4.74
C GLU A 373 20.53 -2.16 4.02
N PHE A 374 19.56 -1.81 3.18
CA PHE A 374 18.70 -2.76 2.45
C PHE A 374 19.06 -2.92 0.98
N ASP A 375 19.71 -1.91 0.38
CA ASP A 375 19.99 -1.90 -1.05
C ASP A 375 20.92 -3.05 -1.48
N GLY A 376 20.56 -3.70 -2.57
CA GLY A 376 21.35 -4.78 -3.16
C GLY A 376 21.32 -6.10 -2.39
N LEU A 377 20.59 -6.24 -1.28
CA LEU A 377 20.42 -7.52 -0.58
C LEU A 377 19.71 -8.53 -1.48
N ASP A 378 20.14 -9.79 -1.44
CA ASP A 378 19.60 -10.86 -2.30
C ASP A 378 18.44 -11.58 -1.64
N ILE A 379 17.31 -11.63 -2.32
CA ILE A 379 16.14 -12.44 -1.95
C ILE A 379 15.59 -13.09 -3.22
N ALA A 380 15.40 -14.42 -3.17
CA ALA A 380 14.82 -15.19 -4.28
C ALA A 380 15.57 -15.01 -5.63
N GLY A 381 16.86 -14.70 -5.60
CA GLY A 381 17.70 -14.49 -6.78
C GLY A 381 17.51 -13.12 -7.45
N ALA A 382 16.91 -12.15 -6.75
CA ALA A 382 16.79 -10.76 -7.17
C ALA A 382 17.27 -9.82 -6.06
N LYS A 383 17.54 -8.56 -6.41
CA LYS A 383 18.07 -7.55 -5.49
C LYS A 383 16.97 -6.65 -4.96
N VAL A 384 17.06 -6.31 -3.68
CA VAL A 384 16.21 -5.29 -3.06
C VAL A 384 16.61 -3.91 -3.57
N ASN A 385 15.63 -3.07 -3.86
CA ASN A 385 15.83 -1.65 -4.11
C ASN A 385 15.63 -0.89 -2.78
N GLY A 386 16.73 -0.46 -2.17
CA GLY A 386 16.70 0.24 -0.88
C GLY A 386 15.86 1.52 -0.90
N LYS A 387 15.83 2.25 -2.04
CA LYS A 387 15.03 3.47 -2.19
C LYS A 387 13.52 3.18 -2.26
N LEU A 388 13.13 2.08 -2.89
CA LEU A 388 11.73 1.66 -2.96
C LEU A 388 11.17 1.34 -1.57
N VAL A 389 11.98 0.69 -0.70
CA VAL A 389 11.51 0.18 0.59
C VAL A 389 11.85 1.09 1.79
N VAL A 390 12.41 2.28 1.57
CA VAL A 390 12.95 3.13 2.65
C VAL A 390 11.88 3.63 3.61
N SER A 391 10.72 4.03 3.13
CA SER A 391 9.60 4.53 3.96
C SER A 391 9.19 3.49 5.01
N GLU A 392 8.95 2.28 4.56
CA GLU A 392 8.56 1.14 5.39
C GLU A 392 9.66 0.72 6.37
N ASN A 393 10.91 0.76 5.93
CA ASN A 393 12.04 0.42 6.80
C ASN A 393 12.27 1.47 7.90
N ILE A 394 12.05 2.75 7.63
CA ILE A 394 12.06 3.82 8.64
C ILE A 394 10.93 3.59 9.64
N ALA A 395 9.74 3.25 9.16
CA ALA A 395 8.59 2.96 10.00
C ALA A 395 8.81 1.72 10.88
N ASP A 396 9.40 0.66 10.34
CA ASP A 396 9.79 -0.54 11.11
C ASP A 396 10.83 -0.24 12.20
N ALA A 397 11.88 0.51 11.86
CA ALA A 397 12.95 0.85 12.81
C ALA A 397 12.40 1.66 14.00
N GLY A 398 11.60 2.68 13.71
CA GLY A 398 10.92 3.50 14.73
C GLY A 398 9.92 2.66 15.52
N GLY A 399 9.09 1.89 14.82
CA GLY A 399 8.05 1.04 15.39
C GLY A 399 8.57 0.00 16.36
N LEU A 400 9.56 -0.79 15.92
CA LEU A 400 10.14 -1.84 16.74
C LEU A 400 10.80 -1.29 18.00
N THR A 401 11.54 -0.17 17.88
CA THR A 401 12.20 0.48 19.01
C THR A 401 11.20 1.05 20.01
N ALA A 402 10.13 1.69 19.53
CA ALA A 402 9.10 2.26 20.40
C ALA A 402 8.29 1.16 21.11
N ALA A 403 7.92 0.09 20.39
CA ALA A 403 7.23 -1.06 20.97
C ALA A 403 8.07 -1.75 22.06
N MET A 404 9.37 -1.94 21.81
CA MET A 404 10.30 -2.48 22.81
C MET A 404 10.39 -1.57 24.04
N THR A 405 10.52 -0.25 23.84
CA THR A 405 10.56 0.72 24.93
C THR A 405 9.28 0.67 25.77
N ALA A 406 8.11 0.53 25.15
CA ALA A 406 6.84 0.36 25.85
C ALA A 406 6.77 -0.99 26.60
N ALA A 407 7.23 -2.07 25.99
CA ALA A 407 7.28 -3.39 26.62
C ALA A 407 8.14 -3.38 27.88
N LEU A 408 9.27 -2.67 27.88
CA LEU A 408 10.17 -2.53 29.03
C LEU A 408 9.55 -1.78 30.24
N ARG A 409 8.40 -1.14 30.07
CA ARG A 409 7.65 -0.50 31.18
C ARG A 409 6.67 -1.44 31.86
N GLU A 410 6.38 -2.57 31.21
CA GLU A 410 5.50 -3.58 31.79
C GLU A 410 6.24 -4.39 32.86
N THR A 411 5.48 -4.93 33.80
CA THR A 411 6.00 -5.96 34.71
C THR A 411 6.17 -7.27 33.97
N ASP A 412 7.16 -8.07 34.34
CA ASP A 412 7.41 -9.40 33.78
C ASP A 412 7.75 -9.39 32.26
N VAL A 413 8.52 -8.40 31.83
CA VAL A 413 8.98 -8.32 30.44
C VAL A 413 9.92 -9.47 30.07
N ASP A 414 9.67 -10.10 28.94
CA ASP A 414 10.52 -11.12 28.29
C ASP A 414 10.89 -10.65 26.88
N LEU A 415 12.08 -10.06 26.72
CA LEU A 415 12.57 -9.57 25.43
C LEU A 415 12.81 -10.70 24.43
N LYS A 416 13.11 -11.93 24.91
CA LYS A 416 13.23 -13.07 24.01
C LYS A 416 11.88 -13.42 23.38
N ALA A 417 10.80 -13.41 24.15
CA ALA A 417 9.45 -13.58 23.63
C ALA A 417 9.04 -12.43 22.69
N PHE A 418 9.42 -11.19 23.02
CA PHE A 418 9.20 -10.01 22.18
C PHE A 418 9.82 -10.15 20.79
N PHE A 419 11.13 -10.37 20.71
CA PHE A 419 11.84 -10.49 19.43
C PHE A 419 11.45 -11.75 18.65
N THR A 420 11.16 -12.85 19.35
CA THR A 420 10.66 -14.07 18.69
C THR A 420 9.31 -13.81 18.03
N GLN A 421 8.41 -13.09 18.69
CA GLN A 421 7.10 -12.73 18.14
C GLN A 421 7.22 -11.80 16.93
N TRP A 422 8.12 -10.80 16.96
CA TRP A 422 8.46 -10.00 15.80
C TRP A 422 8.87 -10.86 14.59
N GLY A 423 9.77 -11.81 14.78
CA GLY A 423 10.15 -12.75 13.73
C GLY A 423 8.98 -13.64 13.26
N GLU A 424 8.05 -13.98 14.16
CA GLU A 424 6.91 -14.84 13.86
C GLU A 424 5.89 -14.17 12.94
N ILE A 425 5.56 -12.90 13.16
CA ILE A 425 4.57 -12.18 12.34
C ILE A 425 5.02 -11.99 10.88
N TRP A 426 6.32 -12.05 10.61
CA TRP A 426 6.89 -11.88 9.26
C TRP A 426 7.16 -13.20 8.52
N ARG A 427 6.78 -14.34 9.08
CA ARG A 427 6.93 -15.63 8.40
C ARG A 427 5.98 -15.75 7.22
N ILE A 428 6.53 -15.72 6.02
CA ILE A 428 5.79 -15.85 4.77
C ILE A 428 6.34 -17.02 3.97
N LYS A 429 5.44 -17.86 3.44
CA LYS A 429 5.75 -18.87 2.44
C LYS A 429 5.20 -18.42 1.08
N ALA A 430 6.09 -18.16 0.13
CA ALA A 430 5.74 -17.67 -1.20
C ALA A 430 6.60 -18.35 -2.26
N SER A 431 6.09 -18.42 -3.51
CA SER A 431 6.87 -18.85 -4.67
C SER A 431 8.03 -17.87 -4.93
N GLN A 432 9.03 -18.32 -5.66
CA GLN A 432 10.15 -17.46 -6.06
C GLN A 432 9.66 -16.32 -6.96
N GLU A 433 8.79 -16.63 -7.92
CA GLU A 433 8.22 -15.68 -8.86
C GLU A 433 7.42 -14.58 -8.14
N TYR A 434 6.62 -14.94 -7.13
CA TYR A 434 5.87 -13.99 -6.33
C TYR A 434 6.79 -13.07 -5.54
N GLN A 435 7.84 -13.60 -4.91
CA GLN A 435 8.83 -12.80 -4.21
C GLN A 435 9.56 -11.83 -5.16
N GLN A 436 9.95 -12.29 -6.35
CA GLN A 436 10.58 -11.43 -7.37
C GLN A 436 9.63 -10.35 -7.88
N MET A 437 8.34 -10.67 -8.05
CA MET A 437 7.31 -9.69 -8.42
C MET A 437 7.20 -8.61 -7.35
N LEU A 438 7.10 -8.97 -6.06
CA LEU A 438 7.04 -8.01 -4.97
C LEU A 438 8.28 -7.12 -4.91
N LEU A 439 9.50 -7.66 -5.07
CA LEU A 439 10.73 -6.86 -5.09
C LEU A 439 10.75 -5.74 -6.14
N SER A 440 9.95 -5.87 -7.20
CA SER A 440 9.87 -4.87 -8.27
C SER A 440 8.82 -3.78 -8.05
N MET A 441 7.89 -3.96 -7.09
CA MET A 441 6.73 -3.07 -6.98
C MET A 441 6.26 -2.80 -5.55
N ASP A 442 6.55 -3.66 -4.60
CA ASP A 442 6.13 -3.51 -3.19
C ASP A 442 7.09 -2.57 -2.46
N VAL A 443 6.53 -1.63 -1.72
CA VAL A 443 7.29 -0.69 -0.89
C VAL A 443 7.81 -1.31 0.40
N HIS A 444 7.35 -2.52 0.74
CA HIS A 444 7.81 -3.25 1.91
C HIS A 444 9.02 -4.13 1.58
N ALA A 445 10.02 -4.13 2.44
CA ALA A 445 11.07 -5.12 2.39
C ALA A 445 10.50 -6.53 2.61
N PRO A 446 11.07 -7.59 1.99
CA PRO A 446 10.66 -8.96 2.25
C PRO A 446 10.67 -9.32 3.73
N GLY A 447 9.66 -10.08 4.20
CA GLY A 447 9.47 -10.38 5.61
C GLY A 447 10.71 -10.93 6.33
N LYS A 448 11.53 -11.74 5.63
CA LYS A 448 12.82 -12.21 6.16
C LYS A 448 13.78 -11.07 6.51
N LEU A 449 13.81 -10.01 5.69
CA LEU A 449 14.68 -8.85 5.91
C LEU A 449 14.08 -7.94 6.99
N ARG A 450 12.78 -7.70 6.99
CA ARG A 450 12.11 -6.98 8.08
C ARG A 450 12.41 -7.61 9.43
N ALA A 451 12.26 -8.94 9.53
CA ALA A 451 12.53 -9.69 10.75
C ALA A 451 14.00 -9.59 11.21
N ASN A 452 14.96 -9.76 10.29
CA ASN A 452 16.36 -9.96 10.65
C ASN A 452 17.19 -8.69 10.70
N ILE A 453 16.94 -7.74 9.78
CA ILE A 453 17.74 -6.52 9.67
C ILE A 453 17.36 -5.54 10.78
N GLN A 454 16.07 -5.31 11.00
CA GLN A 454 15.62 -4.32 11.97
C GLN A 454 16.13 -4.62 13.40
N VAL A 455 16.07 -5.86 13.82
CA VAL A 455 16.55 -6.25 15.17
C VAL A 455 18.07 -6.13 15.32
N SER A 456 18.83 -6.26 14.21
CA SER A 456 20.30 -6.12 14.25
C SER A 456 20.79 -4.69 14.46
N ASN A 457 19.87 -3.72 14.56
CA ASN A 457 20.16 -2.33 14.94
C ASN A 457 19.97 -2.06 16.45
N LEU A 458 19.50 -3.06 17.24
CA LEU A 458 19.11 -2.90 18.64
C LEU A 458 20.11 -3.57 19.58
N ASP A 459 20.64 -2.80 20.52
CA ASP A 459 21.56 -3.30 21.55
C ASP A 459 20.89 -4.39 22.41
N GLU A 460 19.61 -4.19 22.74
CA GLU A 460 18.80 -5.12 23.53
C GLU A 460 18.63 -6.49 22.85
N PHE A 461 18.62 -6.54 21.51
CA PHE A 461 18.60 -7.82 20.79
C PHE A 461 19.91 -8.58 20.98
N PHE A 462 21.05 -7.88 20.90
CA PHE A 462 22.37 -8.48 21.13
C PHE A 462 22.49 -9.04 22.55
N ASP A 463 22.07 -8.28 23.54
CA ASP A 463 22.08 -8.70 24.94
C ASP A 463 21.15 -9.89 25.20
N THR A 464 19.96 -9.87 24.60
CA THR A 464 18.94 -10.92 24.80
C THR A 464 19.36 -12.27 24.26
N PHE A 465 20.06 -12.30 23.11
CA PHE A 465 20.46 -13.52 22.42
C PHE A 465 21.96 -13.84 22.52
N ASP A 466 22.72 -13.06 23.29
CA ASP A 466 24.18 -13.18 23.41
C ASP A 466 24.91 -13.17 22.04
N VAL A 467 24.44 -12.26 21.14
CA VAL A 467 24.96 -12.13 19.77
C VAL A 467 26.37 -11.53 19.80
N LYS A 468 27.32 -12.17 19.11
CA LYS A 468 28.74 -11.82 19.12
C LYS A 468 29.26 -11.60 17.70
N GLU A 469 30.41 -10.94 17.62
CA GLU A 469 31.12 -10.79 16.35
C GLU A 469 31.38 -12.17 15.71
N GLY A 470 30.94 -12.26 14.42
CA GLY A 470 30.98 -13.51 13.64
C GLY A 470 29.62 -14.21 13.55
N ASP A 471 28.62 -13.86 14.35
CA ASP A 471 27.26 -14.38 14.19
C ASP A 471 26.55 -13.74 12.99
N GLY A 472 25.65 -14.48 12.35
CA GLY A 472 25.01 -14.04 11.09
C GLY A 472 24.14 -12.79 11.19
N MET A 473 23.72 -12.40 12.40
CA MET A 473 22.93 -11.19 12.65
C MET A 473 23.73 -10.12 13.43
N TRP A 474 25.04 -10.36 13.62
CA TRP A 474 25.89 -9.38 14.26
C TRP A 474 26.13 -8.16 13.37
N ARG A 475 26.13 -6.99 13.97
CA ARG A 475 26.45 -5.72 13.33
C ARG A 475 27.24 -4.85 14.28
N SER A 476 28.30 -4.20 13.80
CA SER A 476 29.10 -3.29 14.62
C SER A 476 28.24 -2.11 15.10
N GLU A 477 28.55 -1.54 16.24
CA GLU A 477 27.79 -0.40 16.80
C GLU A 477 27.76 0.79 15.84
N THR A 478 28.84 1.01 15.08
CA THR A 478 28.97 2.09 14.10
C THR A 478 28.11 1.88 12.86
N ASP A 479 27.74 0.64 12.56
CA ASP A 479 26.96 0.28 11.37
C ASP A 479 25.46 0.17 11.67
N ARG A 480 25.05 0.29 12.94
CA ARG A 480 23.64 0.23 13.35
C ARG A 480 22.91 1.51 12.98
N VAL A 481 21.83 1.38 12.23
CA VAL A 481 21.01 2.52 11.80
C VAL A 481 19.99 2.87 12.87
N LYS A 482 20.10 4.08 13.43
CA LYS A 482 19.17 4.62 14.44
C LYS A 482 18.57 5.92 13.88
N ILE A 483 17.27 5.91 13.59
CA ILE A 483 16.56 7.06 13.01
C ILE A 483 16.02 7.96 14.13
N TRP A 484 15.17 7.41 15.00
CA TRP A 484 14.47 8.13 16.08
C TRP A 484 14.99 7.78 17.46
#